data_738bd9678047e6d6ee19746009f32e07
#
_entry.id   738bd9678047e6d6ee19746009f32e07
#
_cell.length_a   1.000
_cell.length_b   1.000
_cell.length_c   1.000
_cell.angle_alpha   90.00
_cell.angle_beta   90.00
_cell.angle_gamma   90.00
#
_symmetry.space_group_name_H-M   'P 1'
#
loop_
_entity.id
_entity.type
_entity.pdbx_description
1 polymer ?
#
loop_
_entity_poly.entity_id
_entity_poly.type
_entity_poly.pdbx_seq_one_letter_code
_entity_poly.pdbx_strand_id
1 'polypeptide(L)'
;MKKKYLVGMAIVSMLGTTTAFAQYPSVTAEAGAAFAKTKAEFYRKSDEAWQKALPIVLKEAKEGRPYIPWAARPYDLPQARIPAFPGAEGGGMYSLGGRGGKVITVTNLNDSGPGSFREACETGGARIIVFNVSGIIKLETPIIVRAPYITIAGQTAPGDGVCIAGESFWVDTHDVVVRHMRFRRGETKVTHRDDSFGGNPIGNIMIDHCSCTWGLDENISFYRHMYNPGEGQYDAKDLKLPTVNVTIQNTISAKALDTYNHAFGSTLGGENCAFMRNLWASNAGRNPSVGWNGIFNFVNNVVYNWVHRSSDGGDYTAMFNMINNYYKPGPATPKTGNISHRILKPESGRSKLNYKQYGRVYANGNVMEGFPEITKDNWAGGIQVEEQPNTDGYTENIRTYEPFAMPYITITSANDAYDYVLKNVGANIPCRDIVDERIVDEVRTNQPYYEKKLPKDAYGDL
;
A
#
# COMPACT_ATOMS: atom_id res chain seq x y z
N MET A 1 -66.08 27.60 43.56
CA MET A 1 -65.65 27.12 42.22
C MET A 1 -64.17 27.38 42.07
N LYS A 2 -63.34 26.34 42.22
CA LYS A 2 -61.87 26.47 42.07
C LYS A 2 -61.46 25.84 40.73
N LYS A 3 -60.94 26.66 39.81
CA LYS A 3 -60.38 26.22 38.56
C LYS A 3 -58.96 25.63 38.83
N LYS A 4 -58.77 24.38 38.48
CA LYS A 4 -57.44 23.74 38.44
C LYS A 4 -56.79 23.99 37.08
N TYR A 5 -55.64 24.61 37.06
CA TYR A 5 -54.79 24.70 35.87
C TYR A 5 -53.89 23.46 35.79
N LEU A 6 -54.02 22.68 34.72
CA LEU A 6 -53.06 21.66 34.37
C LEU A 6 -51.87 22.33 33.65
N VAL A 7 -50.69 22.21 34.23
CA VAL A 7 -49.44 22.58 33.56
C VAL A 7 -48.97 21.37 32.80
N GLY A 8 -49.05 21.41 31.49
CA GLY A 8 -48.45 20.40 30.60
C GLY A 8 -46.98 20.63 30.52
N MET A 9 -46.19 19.65 31.00
CA MET A 9 -44.75 19.63 30.89
C MET A 9 -44.39 19.05 29.51
N ALA A 10 -43.99 19.89 28.57
CA ALA A 10 -43.45 19.47 27.28
C ALA A 10 -42.03 18.95 27.50
N ILE A 11 -41.84 17.65 27.35
CA ILE A 11 -40.51 17.04 27.26
C ILE A 11 -39.98 17.34 25.85
N VAL A 12 -39.10 18.31 25.75
CA VAL A 12 -38.29 18.52 24.54
C VAL A 12 -37.20 17.44 24.54
N SER A 13 -37.40 16.41 23.74
CA SER A 13 -36.34 15.46 23.40
C SER A 13 -35.31 16.18 22.54
N MET A 14 -34.20 16.59 23.13
CA MET A 14 -33.01 16.95 22.38
C MET A 14 -32.50 15.67 21.69
N LEU A 15 -32.89 15.49 20.43
CA LEU A 15 -32.17 14.66 19.49
C LEU A 15 -30.80 15.31 19.28
N GLY A 16 -29.83 14.86 20.04
CA GLY A 16 -28.43 15.17 19.78
C GLY A 16 -28.08 14.64 18.40
N THR A 17 -28.00 15.51 17.42
CA THR A 17 -27.29 15.21 16.17
C THR A 17 -25.84 14.98 16.54
N THR A 18 -25.45 13.72 16.67
CA THR A 18 -24.04 13.36 16.63
C THR A 18 -23.55 13.71 15.23
N THR A 19 -23.03 14.92 15.08
CA THR A 19 -22.18 15.26 13.96
C THR A 19 -21.08 14.19 13.95
N ALA A 20 -21.07 13.35 12.93
CA ALA A 20 -19.93 12.48 12.66
C ALA A 20 -18.74 13.42 12.46
N PHE A 21 -17.97 13.63 13.51
CA PHE A 21 -16.71 14.34 13.41
C PHE A 21 -15.84 13.61 12.40
N ALA A 22 -15.16 14.39 11.58
CA ALA A 22 -14.20 13.90 10.61
C ALA A 22 -13.35 12.77 11.22
N GLN A 23 -13.22 11.70 10.50
CA GLN A 23 -12.62 10.42 10.89
C GLN A 23 -11.14 10.54 11.31
N TYR A 24 -10.58 11.75 11.35
CA TYR A 24 -9.17 12.04 11.57
C TYR A 24 -8.99 13.09 12.65
N PRO A 25 -8.11 12.87 13.62
CA PRO A 25 -7.72 13.92 14.54
C PRO A 25 -7.14 15.10 13.75
N SER A 26 -7.53 16.29 14.10
CA SER A 26 -6.97 17.50 13.52
C SER A 26 -5.52 17.64 13.92
N VAL A 27 -4.62 17.79 12.94
CA VAL A 27 -3.24 18.19 13.19
C VAL A 27 -3.27 19.58 13.84
N THR A 28 -2.57 19.79 14.96
CA THR A 28 -2.51 21.12 15.58
C THR A 28 -1.88 22.13 14.64
N ALA A 29 -2.22 23.41 14.76
CA ALA A 29 -1.66 24.46 13.92
C ALA A 29 -0.13 24.52 14.02
N GLU A 30 0.42 24.28 15.22
CA GLU A 30 1.86 24.25 15.47
C GLU A 30 2.55 23.06 14.77
N ALA A 31 1.96 21.86 14.86
CA ALA A 31 2.47 20.67 14.15
C ALA A 31 2.38 20.87 12.63
N GLY A 32 1.29 21.46 12.13
CA GLY A 32 1.12 21.80 10.72
C GLY A 32 2.15 22.82 10.22
N ALA A 33 2.45 23.85 11.00
CA ALA A 33 3.50 24.84 10.68
C ALA A 33 4.90 24.23 10.71
N ALA A 34 5.19 23.40 11.71
CA ALA A 34 6.45 22.67 11.79
C ALA A 34 6.63 21.73 10.59
N PHE A 35 5.58 21.00 10.21
CA PHE A 35 5.57 20.16 9.03
C PHE A 35 5.77 20.93 7.73
N ALA A 36 5.09 22.08 7.55
CA ALA A 36 5.23 22.90 6.35
C ALA A 36 6.70 23.35 6.14
N LYS A 37 7.39 23.72 7.23
CA LYS A 37 8.82 24.06 7.18
C LYS A 37 9.69 22.84 6.82
N THR A 38 9.47 21.71 7.47
CA THR A 38 10.19 20.46 7.18
C THR A 38 9.93 19.98 5.75
N LYS A 39 8.69 20.09 5.30
CA LYS A 39 8.27 19.74 3.92
C LYS A 39 9.01 20.59 2.89
N ALA A 40 9.05 21.90 3.08
CA ALA A 40 9.80 22.79 2.18
C ALA A 40 11.29 22.43 2.10
N GLU A 41 11.89 22.08 3.24
CA GLU A 41 13.31 21.72 3.31
C GLU A 41 13.61 20.38 2.62
N PHE A 42 12.82 19.34 2.84
CA PHE A 42 13.10 18.07 2.17
C PHE A 42 12.80 18.09 0.66
N TYR A 43 11.80 18.85 0.20
CA TYR A 43 11.60 19.06 -1.23
C TYR A 43 12.75 19.84 -1.86
N ARG A 44 13.25 20.87 -1.20
CA ARG A 44 14.43 21.61 -1.66
C ARG A 44 15.65 20.68 -1.82
N LYS A 45 15.91 19.81 -0.84
CA LYS A 45 16.99 18.80 -0.93
C LYS A 45 16.78 17.82 -2.07
N SER A 46 15.55 17.32 -2.23
CA SER A 46 15.19 16.43 -3.33
C SER A 46 15.33 17.11 -4.69
N ASP A 47 14.95 18.40 -4.79
CA ASP A 47 15.11 19.18 -6.03
C ASP A 47 16.59 19.40 -6.37
N GLU A 48 17.43 19.69 -5.40
CA GLU A 48 18.89 19.81 -5.60
C GLU A 48 19.52 18.49 -6.07
N ALA A 49 19.10 17.37 -5.50
CA ALA A 49 19.53 16.04 -5.95
C ALA A 49 19.05 15.77 -7.38
N TRP A 50 17.78 16.09 -7.68
CA TRP A 50 17.21 15.94 -9.01
C TRP A 50 17.92 16.79 -10.07
N GLN A 51 18.27 18.03 -9.76
CA GLN A 51 19.03 18.89 -10.70
C GLN A 51 20.39 18.29 -11.08
N LYS A 52 21.01 17.53 -10.18
CA LYS A 52 22.26 16.78 -10.48
C LYS A 52 22.00 15.50 -11.25
N ALA A 53 20.90 14.82 -10.98
CA ALA A 53 20.52 13.56 -11.61
C ALA A 53 19.99 13.76 -13.05
N LEU A 54 19.20 14.81 -13.29
CA LEU A 54 18.46 15.04 -14.52
C LEU A 54 19.35 15.05 -15.80
N PRO A 55 20.53 15.72 -15.83
CA PRO A 55 21.40 15.67 -17.01
C PRO A 55 21.84 14.25 -17.39
N ILE A 56 22.05 13.38 -16.40
CA ILE A 56 22.43 11.98 -16.61
C ILE A 56 21.25 11.22 -17.18
N VAL A 57 20.05 11.40 -16.60
CA VAL A 57 18.80 10.79 -17.08
C VAL A 57 18.51 11.19 -18.52
N LEU A 58 18.63 12.47 -18.86
CA LEU A 58 18.39 12.97 -20.22
C LEU A 58 19.45 12.48 -21.23
N LYS A 59 20.68 12.25 -20.79
CA LYS A 59 21.72 11.63 -21.61
C LYS A 59 21.35 10.18 -21.91
N GLU A 60 21.02 9.38 -20.89
CA GLU A 60 20.61 7.98 -21.08
C GLU A 60 19.33 7.85 -21.90
N ALA A 61 18.42 8.83 -21.82
CA ALA A 61 17.21 8.86 -22.64
C ALA A 61 17.55 8.91 -24.13
N LYS A 62 18.58 9.65 -24.51
CA LYS A 62 19.08 9.70 -25.91
C LYS A 62 19.80 8.40 -26.32
N GLU A 63 20.28 7.64 -25.37
CA GLU A 63 20.99 6.37 -25.56
C GLU A 63 20.06 5.15 -25.52
N GLY A 64 18.73 5.35 -25.44
CA GLY A 64 17.73 4.29 -25.54
C GLY A 64 17.08 3.87 -24.21
N ARG A 65 17.27 4.66 -23.13
CA ARG A 65 16.55 4.52 -21.86
C ARG A 65 15.64 5.74 -21.65
N PRO A 66 14.45 5.79 -22.27
CA PRO A 66 13.62 6.97 -22.27
C PRO A 66 13.19 7.37 -20.85
N TYR A 67 13.25 8.65 -20.55
CA TYR A 67 12.61 9.24 -19.38
C TYR A 67 11.19 9.65 -19.74
N ILE A 68 10.22 9.05 -19.08
CA ILE A 68 8.79 9.26 -19.35
C ILE A 68 8.16 9.79 -18.06
N PRO A 69 7.77 11.07 -18.03
CA PRO A 69 7.30 11.71 -16.78
C PRO A 69 5.86 11.37 -16.40
N TRP A 70 5.12 10.68 -17.27
CA TRP A 70 3.75 10.23 -17.01
C TRP A 70 3.39 9.01 -17.86
N ALA A 71 2.40 8.24 -17.40
CA ALA A 71 1.78 7.15 -18.15
C ALA A 71 0.31 7.02 -17.74
N ALA A 72 -0.56 6.65 -18.66
CA ALA A 72 -1.97 6.39 -18.40
C ALA A 72 -2.37 4.96 -18.82
N ARG A 73 -1.56 4.33 -19.66
CA ARG A 73 -1.78 2.99 -20.21
C ARG A 73 -0.53 2.12 -20.08
N PRO A 74 -0.68 0.79 -19.97
CA PRO A 74 0.46 -0.12 -19.86
C PRO A 74 1.52 0.01 -20.94
N TYR A 75 1.12 0.37 -22.17
CA TYR A 75 2.03 0.52 -23.31
C TYR A 75 2.69 1.89 -23.43
N ASP A 76 2.35 2.85 -22.58
CA ASP A 76 3.03 4.15 -22.53
C ASP A 76 4.46 4.02 -22.02
N LEU A 77 4.75 2.94 -21.29
CA LEU A 77 6.09 2.62 -20.81
C LEU A 77 6.66 1.40 -21.55
N PRO A 78 7.88 1.50 -22.11
CA PRO A 78 8.59 0.36 -22.67
C PRO A 78 8.80 -0.73 -21.60
N GLN A 79 8.61 -1.99 -21.98
CA GLN A 79 8.84 -3.13 -21.11
C GLN A 79 10.05 -3.95 -21.56
N ALA A 80 10.68 -4.62 -20.62
CA ALA A 80 11.73 -5.57 -20.92
C ALA A 80 11.19 -6.80 -21.67
N ARG A 81 12.06 -7.50 -22.39
CA ARG A 81 11.72 -8.75 -23.09
C ARG A 81 11.78 -9.98 -22.17
N ILE A 82 12.42 -9.85 -21.02
CA ILE A 82 12.56 -10.92 -20.02
C ILE A 82 12.11 -10.40 -18.65
N PRO A 83 11.58 -11.24 -17.78
CA PRO A 83 11.21 -10.85 -16.43
C PRO A 83 12.34 -10.16 -15.64
N ALA A 84 11.98 -9.32 -14.68
CA ALA A 84 12.92 -8.57 -13.84
C ALA A 84 13.91 -9.51 -13.11
N PHE A 85 13.41 -10.67 -12.69
CA PHE A 85 14.17 -11.77 -12.08
C PHE A 85 13.37 -13.08 -12.23
N PRO A 86 13.99 -14.26 -12.04
CA PRO A 86 13.26 -15.53 -12.01
C PRO A 86 12.22 -15.55 -10.89
N GLY A 87 10.95 -15.81 -11.23
CA GLY A 87 9.83 -15.77 -10.29
C GLY A 87 9.10 -14.41 -10.21
N ALA A 88 9.49 -13.40 -11.00
CA ALA A 88 8.69 -12.21 -11.19
C ALA A 88 7.42 -12.53 -12.00
N GLU A 89 6.27 -12.13 -11.48
CA GLU A 89 4.95 -12.34 -12.10
C GLU A 89 4.15 -11.02 -12.08
N GLY A 90 2.98 -11.01 -12.71
CA GLY A 90 2.07 -9.87 -12.70
C GLY A 90 2.44 -8.74 -13.65
N GLY A 91 1.75 -7.61 -13.54
CA GLY A 91 1.90 -6.47 -14.45
C GLY A 91 3.29 -5.84 -14.47
N GLY A 92 3.95 -5.81 -13.30
CA GLY A 92 5.30 -5.24 -13.15
C GLY A 92 6.44 -6.18 -13.53
N MET A 93 6.17 -7.44 -13.92
CA MET A 93 7.20 -8.45 -14.14
C MET A 93 8.24 -8.08 -15.19
N TYR A 94 7.90 -7.22 -16.13
CA TYR A 94 8.80 -6.77 -17.19
C TYR A 94 9.42 -5.39 -16.94
N SER A 95 9.45 -4.93 -15.68
CA SER A 95 10.23 -3.76 -15.30
C SER A 95 11.70 -3.96 -15.66
N LEU A 96 12.30 -2.95 -16.27
CA LEU A 96 13.74 -2.96 -16.57
C LEU A 96 14.57 -2.84 -15.28
N GLY A 97 14.05 -2.11 -14.28
CA GLY A 97 14.87 -1.78 -13.13
C GLY A 97 16.22 -1.19 -13.54
N GLY A 98 17.25 -1.45 -12.76
CA GLY A 98 18.60 -0.96 -13.00
C GLY A 98 19.45 -1.82 -13.94
N ARG A 99 18.87 -2.76 -14.70
CA ARG A 99 19.62 -3.67 -15.58
C ARG A 99 20.53 -2.94 -16.57
N GLY A 100 21.78 -3.39 -16.67
CA GLY A 100 22.79 -2.79 -17.53
C GLY A 100 23.30 -1.42 -17.04
N GLY A 101 22.88 -1.00 -15.85
CA GLY A 101 23.37 0.20 -15.21
C GLY A 101 24.56 -0.02 -14.29
N LYS A 102 24.94 1.00 -13.54
CA LYS A 102 26.01 0.93 -12.55
C LYS A 102 25.59 0.13 -11.33
N VAL A 103 26.52 -0.59 -10.72
CA VAL A 103 26.34 -1.15 -9.38
C VAL A 103 26.83 -0.11 -8.37
N ILE A 104 25.96 0.28 -7.44
CA ILE A 104 26.27 1.22 -6.38
C ILE A 104 26.16 0.48 -5.05
N THR A 105 27.25 0.50 -4.27
CA THR A 105 27.31 -0.19 -2.99
C THR A 105 27.04 0.79 -1.84
N VAL A 106 26.03 0.47 -1.04
CA VAL A 106 25.78 1.17 0.23
C VAL A 106 26.78 0.65 1.26
N THR A 107 27.59 1.54 1.83
CA THR A 107 28.74 1.20 2.68
C THR A 107 28.61 1.68 4.13
N ASN A 108 27.55 2.41 4.44
CA ASN A 108 27.27 2.89 5.80
C ASN A 108 25.77 3.03 6.04
N LEU A 109 25.38 3.22 7.30
CA LEU A 109 23.99 3.36 7.76
C LEU A 109 23.57 4.82 7.97
N ASN A 110 24.34 5.78 7.49
CA ASN A 110 24.04 7.20 7.63
C ASN A 110 22.79 7.58 6.79
N ASP A 111 22.05 8.59 7.26
CA ASP A 111 20.93 9.15 6.51
C ASP A 111 21.35 9.68 5.14
N SER A 112 22.51 10.33 5.07
CA SER A 112 22.98 11.01 3.86
C SER A 112 24.51 11.03 3.77
N GLY A 113 25.04 11.54 2.66
CA GLY A 113 26.47 11.64 2.39
C GLY A 113 27.03 10.46 1.60
N PRO A 114 28.35 10.45 1.35
CA PRO A 114 28.99 9.44 0.51
C PRO A 114 28.78 8.02 1.03
N GLY A 115 28.38 7.11 0.13
CA GLY A 115 28.12 5.70 0.43
C GLY A 115 26.84 5.42 1.17
N SER A 116 25.97 6.43 1.38
CA SER A 116 24.65 6.24 2.00
C SER A 116 23.61 5.67 1.01
N PHE A 117 22.57 5.09 1.55
CA PHE A 117 21.42 4.61 0.75
C PHE A 117 20.73 5.77 0.01
N ARG A 118 20.58 6.92 0.67
CA ARG A 118 20.01 8.13 0.06
C ARG A 118 20.78 8.57 -1.18
N GLU A 119 22.10 8.67 -1.11
CA GLU A 119 22.93 9.04 -2.25
C GLU A 119 22.73 8.08 -3.42
N ALA A 120 22.68 6.76 -3.15
CA ALA A 120 22.45 5.76 -4.16
C ALA A 120 21.05 5.86 -4.80
N CYS A 121 20.03 6.20 -4.02
CA CYS A 121 18.65 6.37 -4.49
C CYS A 121 18.45 7.64 -5.31
N GLU A 122 19.06 8.73 -4.90
CA GLU A 122 18.88 10.07 -5.49
C GLU A 122 19.81 10.37 -6.67
N THR A 123 20.79 9.49 -6.94
CA THR A 123 21.67 9.63 -8.11
C THR A 123 20.93 9.35 -9.42
N GLY A 124 21.44 9.91 -10.54
CA GLY A 124 20.88 9.70 -11.88
C GLY A 124 21.46 8.48 -12.59
N GLY A 125 20.72 8.03 -13.61
CA GLY A 125 21.08 6.93 -14.49
C GLY A 125 20.68 5.56 -13.96
N ALA A 126 20.73 4.57 -14.87
CA ALA A 126 20.39 3.19 -14.54
C ALA A 126 21.35 2.63 -13.49
N ARG A 127 20.81 2.01 -12.44
CA ARG A 127 21.62 1.58 -11.30
C ARG A 127 21.02 0.40 -10.53
N ILE A 128 21.91 -0.44 -10.04
CA ILE A 128 21.59 -1.53 -9.12
C ILE A 128 22.24 -1.19 -7.77
N ILE A 129 21.42 -1.03 -6.75
CA ILE A 129 21.88 -0.72 -5.39
C ILE A 129 22.06 -2.04 -4.64
N VAL A 130 23.24 -2.26 -4.12
CA VAL A 130 23.63 -3.41 -3.30
C VAL A 130 24.16 -2.92 -1.95
N PHE A 131 24.15 -3.79 -0.94
CA PHE A 131 24.52 -3.41 0.41
C PHE A 131 25.73 -4.20 0.90
N ASN A 132 26.70 -3.50 1.48
CA ASN A 132 27.85 -4.08 2.20
C ASN A 132 27.74 -3.83 3.72
N VAL A 133 26.57 -3.44 4.17
CA VAL A 133 26.22 -3.16 5.57
C VAL A 133 24.90 -3.82 5.91
N SER A 134 24.67 -4.10 7.19
CA SER A 134 23.39 -4.52 7.75
C SER A 134 23.01 -3.63 8.92
N GLY A 135 21.71 -3.48 9.19
CA GLY A 135 21.20 -2.70 10.30
C GLY A 135 20.16 -1.68 9.87
N ILE A 136 19.91 -0.70 10.74
CA ILE A 136 18.86 0.30 10.54
C ILE A 136 19.48 1.59 9.99
N ILE A 137 18.99 2.00 8.80
CA ILE A 137 19.23 3.34 8.24
C ILE A 137 18.09 4.24 8.73
N LYS A 138 18.41 5.12 9.66
CA LYS A 138 17.43 6.02 10.26
C LYS A 138 17.39 7.32 9.48
N LEU A 139 16.32 7.52 8.71
CA LEU A 139 16.14 8.70 7.88
C LEU A 139 15.74 9.92 8.73
N GLU A 140 16.28 11.07 8.40
CA GLU A 140 15.91 12.37 8.95
C GLU A 140 14.82 13.07 8.12
N THR A 141 14.77 12.76 6.82
CA THR A 141 13.77 13.23 5.87
C THR A 141 13.43 12.10 4.90
N PRO A 142 12.26 12.11 4.26
CA PRO A 142 11.91 11.11 3.24
C PRO A 142 12.98 11.01 2.14
N ILE A 143 13.16 9.80 1.60
CA ILE A 143 13.89 9.62 0.34
C ILE A 143 12.88 9.66 -0.80
N ILE A 144 13.15 10.43 -1.85
CA ILE A 144 12.31 10.52 -3.05
C ILE A 144 13.11 10.05 -4.26
N VAL A 145 12.79 8.87 -4.78
CA VAL A 145 13.41 8.31 -5.99
C VAL A 145 12.75 8.93 -7.21
N ARG A 146 13.45 9.84 -7.89
CA ARG A 146 12.95 10.56 -9.08
C ARG A 146 13.56 10.07 -10.39
N ALA A 147 14.77 9.53 -10.35
CA ALA A 147 15.44 8.98 -11.52
C ALA A 147 14.98 7.54 -11.79
N PRO A 148 14.55 7.20 -13.02
CA PRO A 148 14.11 5.87 -13.38
C PRO A 148 15.27 4.85 -13.45
N TYR A 149 14.91 3.60 -13.76
CA TYR A 149 15.84 2.50 -13.98
C TYR A 149 16.68 2.15 -12.75
N ILE A 150 15.98 1.84 -11.66
CA ILE A 150 16.59 1.49 -10.38
C ILE A 150 16.20 0.07 -9.93
N THR A 151 17.19 -0.70 -9.49
CA THR A 151 16.98 -1.94 -8.72
C THR A 151 17.59 -1.78 -7.33
N ILE A 152 16.79 -2.02 -6.30
CA ILE A 152 17.25 -2.05 -4.90
C ILE A 152 17.26 -3.52 -4.46
N ALA A 153 18.45 -4.05 -4.25
CA ALA A 153 18.70 -5.46 -3.99
C ALA A 153 19.03 -5.70 -2.51
N GLY A 154 18.03 -5.62 -1.63
CA GLY A 154 18.19 -5.82 -0.18
C GLY A 154 18.76 -7.19 0.20
N GLN A 155 18.53 -8.22 -0.62
CA GLN A 155 19.08 -9.58 -0.43
C GLN A 155 20.62 -9.65 -0.48
N THR A 156 21.29 -8.59 -0.90
CA THR A 156 22.77 -8.52 -0.93
C THR A 156 23.36 -8.07 0.40
N ALA A 157 22.55 -7.58 1.31
CA ALA A 157 23.01 -7.13 2.63
C ALA A 157 23.55 -8.32 3.45
N PRO A 158 24.62 -8.13 4.21
CA PRO A 158 25.09 -9.13 5.18
C PRO A 158 24.16 -9.22 6.40
N GLY A 159 24.48 -10.12 7.34
CA GLY A 159 23.79 -10.25 8.63
C GLY A 159 22.28 -10.40 8.50
N ASP A 160 21.54 -9.59 9.23
CA ASP A 160 20.06 -9.62 9.26
C ASP A 160 19.43 -8.75 8.19
N GLY A 161 20.21 -8.17 7.26
CA GLY A 161 19.69 -7.32 6.21
C GLY A 161 19.60 -5.86 6.59
N VAL A 162 18.84 -5.07 5.80
CA VAL A 162 18.72 -3.61 5.96
C VAL A 162 17.28 -3.20 6.21
N CYS A 163 17.09 -2.29 7.16
CA CYS A 163 15.82 -1.66 7.47
C CYS A 163 15.92 -0.14 7.27
N ILE A 164 14.98 0.43 6.54
CA ILE A 164 14.79 1.87 6.40
C ILE A 164 13.73 2.30 7.42
N ALA A 165 14.09 3.21 8.31
CA ALA A 165 13.22 3.63 9.40
C ALA A 165 13.22 5.17 9.59
N GLY A 166 12.24 5.67 10.33
CA GLY A 166 12.16 7.07 10.76
C GLY A 166 11.39 7.98 9.83
N GLU A 167 11.49 7.78 8.51
CA GLU A 167 10.78 8.54 7.50
C GLU A 167 10.36 7.65 6.32
N SER A 168 9.51 8.18 5.44
CA SER A 168 8.96 7.49 4.28
C SER A 168 9.98 7.26 3.17
N PHE A 169 9.75 6.21 2.40
CA PHE A 169 10.44 5.96 1.13
C PHE A 169 9.48 6.14 -0.03
N TRP A 170 9.75 7.08 -0.93
CA TRP A 170 8.87 7.47 -2.03
C TRP A 170 9.47 7.14 -3.40
N VAL A 171 8.63 6.65 -4.29
CA VAL A 171 8.92 6.43 -5.70
C VAL A 171 8.12 7.43 -6.53
N ASP A 172 8.82 8.32 -7.22
CA ASP A 172 8.24 9.33 -8.11
C ASP A 172 8.76 9.13 -9.55
N THR A 173 8.74 7.89 -10.03
CA THR A 173 9.33 7.55 -11.32
C THR A 173 8.80 6.21 -11.85
N HIS A 174 9.45 5.69 -12.90
CA HIS A 174 9.14 4.40 -13.52
C HIS A 174 10.36 3.45 -13.54
N ASP A 175 10.12 2.20 -13.89
CA ASP A 175 11.14 1.14 -13.98
C ASP A 175 11.91 0.95 -12.68
N VAL A 176 11.17 0.54 -11.65
CA VAL A 176 11.66 0.33 -10.28
C VAL A 176 11.48 -1.13 -9.89
N VAL A 177 12.56 -1.74 -9.41
CA VAL A 177 12.55 -3.09 -8.83
C VAL A 177 13.08 -2.99 -7.40
N VAL A 178 12.30 -3.44 -6.42
CA VAL A 178 12.69 -3.44 -4.99
C VAL A 178 12.50 -4.83 -4.42
N ARG A 179 13.56 -5.39 -3.85
CA ARG A 179 13.53 -6.73 -3.28
C ARG A 179 14.18 -6.82 -1.91
N HIS A 180 13.56 -7.59 -1.01
CA HIS A 180 14.06 -7.94 0.32
C HIS A 180 14.45 -6.73 1.18
N MET A 181 13.69 -5.64 1.07
CA MET A 181 13.86 -4.43 1.86
C MET A 181 12.81 -4.35 2.97
N ARG A 182 13.18 -3.74 4.08
CA ARG A 182 12.26 -3.42 5.17
C ARG A 182 12.06 -1.91 5.24
N PHE A 183 10.80 -1.47 5.18
CA PHE A 183 10.39 -0.07 5.31
C PHE A 183 9.52 0.05 6.56
N ARG A 184 10.04 0.71 7.59
CA ARG A 184 9.42 0.81 8.89
C ARG A 184 9.37 2.26 9.33
N ARG A 185 8.34 2.99 8.88
CA ARG A 185 8.17 4.42 9.12
C ARG A 185 8.35 4.78 10.59
N GLY A 186 7.56 4.18 11.44
CA GLY A 186 7.60 4.38 12.88
C GLY A 186 7.19 5.78 13.33
N GLU A 187 7.13 5.98 14.65
CA GLU A 187 6.66 7.22 15.28
C GLU A 187 7.82 8.17 15.67
N THR A 188 8.78 8.32 14.77
CA THR A 188 9.86 9.31 14.94
C THR A 188 9.45 10.63 14.29
N LYS A 189 9.46 11.74 14.99
CA LYS A 189 9.10 13.08 14.43
C LYS A 189 7.72 13.11 13.78
N VAL A 190 6.69 12.67 14.48
CA VAL A 190 5.31 12.61 13.97
C VAL A 190 4.73 14.01 13.80
N THR A 191 4.79 14.54 12.59
CA THR A 191 4.22 15.84 12.24
C THR A 191 3.12 15.75 11.18
N HIS A 192 2.99 14.61 10.53
CA HIS A 192 2.03 14.38 9.43
C HIS A 192 1.77 12.88 9.25
N ARG A 193 0.75 12.57 8.48
CA ARG A 193 0.46 11.21 8.04
C ARG A 193 1.23 10.91 6.77
N ASP A 194 1.88 9.76 6.73
CA ASP A 194 2.57 9.28 5.55
C ASP A 194 2.71 7.75 5.56
N ASP A 195 2.94 7.21 4.40
CA ASP A 195 3.13 5.78 4.19
C ASP A 195 4.58 5.39 4.55
N SER A 196 4.78 4.12 4.91
CA SER A 196 6.15 3.61 5.00
C SER A 196 6.82 3.52 3.63
N PHE A 197 6.05 3.09 2.61
CA PHE A 197 6.51 2.95 1.24
C PHE A 197 5.40 3.34 0.25
N GLY A 198 5.64 4.36 -0.56
CA GLY A 198 4.63 4.87 -1.48
C GLY A 198 5.18 5.93 -2.43
N GLY A 199 4.45 7.02 -2.59
CA GLY A 199 4.87 8.19 -3.38
C GLY A 199 3.95 8.50 -4.54
N ASN A 200 4.56 8.79 -5.70
CA ASN A 200 3.88 9.19 -6.93
C ASN A 200 4.31 8.30 -8.11
N PRO A 201 4.16 6.96 -8.00
CA PRO A 201 4.74 5.99 -8.91
C PRO A 201 4.08 6.02 -10.28
N ILE A 202 4.88 6.15 -11.34
CA ILE A 202 4.39 6.22 -12.73
C ILE A 202 4.05 4.82 -13.24
N GLY A 203 4.99 3.88 -13.18
CA GLY A 203 4.74 2.51 -13.63
C GLY A 203 5.99 1.66 -13.85
N ASN A 204 5.79 0.44 -14.37
CA ASN A 204 6.82 -0.59 -14.43
C ASN A 204 7.45 -0.84 -13.05
N ILE A 205 6.60 -1.13 -12.05
CA ILE A 205 6.98 -1.28 -10.65
C ILE A 205 6.91 -2.76 -10.26
N MET A 206 8.02 -3.28 -9.75
CA MET A 206 8.12 -4.65 -9.25
C MET A 206 8.64 -4.66 -7.81
N ILE A 207 7.78 -5.00 -6.85
CA ILE A 207 8.10 -5.09 -5.42
C ILE A 207 7.96 -6.55 -5.01
N ASP A 208 9.02 -7.12 -4.44
CA ASP A 208 9.07 -8.53 -4.11
C ASP A 208 9.76 -8.77 -2.77
N HIS A 209 9.15 -9.60 -1.91
CA HIS A 209 9.69 -9.97 -0.61
C HIS A 209 10.12 -8.75 0.24
N CYS A 210 9.29 -7.72 0.28
CA CYS A 210 9.52 -6.57 1.16
C CYS A 210 8.67 -6.67 2.44
N SER A 211 9.03 -5.90 3.46
CA SER A 211 8.26 -5.76 4.69
C SER A 211 7.99 -4.29 4.94
N CYS A 212 6.70 -3.92 4.98
CA CYS A 212 6.26 -2.56 5.21
C CYS A 212 5.41 -2.52 6.48
N THR A 213 5.88 -1.83 7.50
CA THR A 213 5.19 -1.75 8.80
C THR A 213 5.25 -0.34 9.36
N TRP A 214 4.36 -0.09 10.33
CA TRP A 214 4.37 1.12 11.14
C TRP A 214 4.18 2.41 10.35
N GLY A 215 3.43 2.35 9.23
CA GLY A 215 2.97 3.53 8.51
C GLY A 215 2.07 4.40 9.38
N LEU A 216 2.13 5.71 9.18
CA LEU A 216 1.27 6.68 9.87
C LEU A 216 0.00 7.00 9.08
N ASP A 217 -0.06 6.59 7.82
CA ASP A 217 -1.24 6.54 6.94
C ASP A 217 -1.43 5.10 6.47
N GLU A 218 -0.72 4.65 5.46
CA GLU A 218 -0.64 3.25 5.02
C GLU A 218 0.79 2.71 5.19
N ASN A 219 0.90 1.37 5.17
CA ASN A 219 2.22 0.76 5.14
C ASN A 219 2.83 0.79 3.73
N ILE A 220 2.01 0.53 2.69
CA ILE A 220 2.46 0.51 1.30
C ILE A 220 1.32 0.91 0.35
N SER A 221 1.53 1.92 -0.49
CA SER A 221 0.49 2.42 -1.40
C SER A 221 1.00 2.72 -2.80
N PHE A 222 0.39 2.04 -3.79
CA PHE A 222 0.70 2.18 -5.22
C PHE A 222 -0.59 2.08 -6.03
N TYR A 223 -1.13 3.22 -6.50
CA TYR A 223 -2.39 3.21 -7.25
C TYR A 223 -2.52 4.34 -8.26
N ARG A 224 -1.77 5.43 -8.08
CA ARG A 224 -1.89 6.63 -8.90
C ARG A 224 -0.59 7.42 -8.92
N HIS A 225 -0.44 8.27 -9.94
CA HIS A 225 0.47 9.41 -9.88
C HIS A 225 -0.26 10.69 -10.31
N MET A 226 0.25 11.81 -9.81
CA MET A 226 -0.19 13.13 -10.19
C MET A 226 0.80 13.69 -11.20
N TYR A 227 0.31 14.14 -12.33
CA TYR A 227 1.12 14.73 -13.38
C TYR A 227 0.63 16.12 -13.72
N ASN A 228 1.49 17.10 -13.62
CA ASN A 228 1.22 18.45 -14.08
C ASN A 228 1.85 18.65 -15.47
N PRO A 229 1.06 18.85 -16.53
CA PRO A 229 1.59 19.12 -17.87
C PRO A 229 2.21 20.52 -18.01
N GLY A 230 2.00 21.39 -17.06
CA GLY A 230 2.65 22.68 -16.93
C GLY A 230 3.93 22.62 -16.08
N GLU A 231 4.51 23.75 -15.73
CA GLU A 231 5.82 23.83 -15.07
C GLU A 231 5.80 23.43 -13.58
N GLY A 232 5.63 22.13 -13.28
CA GLY A 232 6.05 21.55 -11.98
C GLY A 232 5.32 22.01 -10.72
N GLN A 233 4.12 22.57 -10.82
CA GLN A 233 3.31 22.94 -9.67
C GLN A 233 2.15 21.96 -9.46
N TYR A 234 2.08 21.34 -8.28
CA TYR A 234 0.92 20.54 -7.85
C TYR A 234 -0.24 21.48 -7.48
N ASP A 235 -1.00 21.90 -8.46
CA ASP A 235 -2.18 22.74 -8.29
C ASP A 235 -3.47 22.01 -8.72
N ALA A 236 -4.57 22.74 -8.78
CA ALA A 236 -5.86 22.19 -9.21
C ALA A 236 -5.91 21.68 -10.68
N LYS A 237 -4.84 21.85 -11.42
CA LYS A 237 -4.71 21.40 -12.82
C LYS A 237 -3.96 20.08 -12.94
N ASP A 238 -3.47 19.51 -11.85
CA ASP A 238 -2.82 18.21 -11.86
C ASP A 238 -3.75 17.12 -12.39
N LEU A 239 -3.24 16.32 -13.31
CA LEU A 239 -3.94 15.14 -13.80
C LEU A 239 -3.69 13.98 -12.84
N LYS A 240 -4.75 13.39 -12.34
CA LYS A 240 -4.68 12.13 -11.59
C LYS A 240 -4.69 10.97 -12.59
N LEU A 241 -3.55 10.31 -12.76
CA LEU A 241 -3.35 9.19 -13.66
C LEU A 241 -3.14 7.88 -12.89
N PRO A 242 -3.55 6.72 -13.41
CA PRO A 242 -3.29 5.44 -12.78
C PRO A 242 -1.79 5.13 -12.81
N THR A 243 -1.27 4.44 -11.79
CA THR A 243 0.02 3.77 -11.92
C THR A 243 -0.14 2.59 -12.88
N VAL A 244 0.82 2.34 -13.77
CA VAL A 244 0.72 1.29 -14.78
C VAL A 244 1.76 0.19 -14.57
N ASN A 245 1.43 -1.06 -14.92
CA ASN A 245 2.35 -2.20 -14.83
C ASN A 245 2.95 -2.38 -13.42
N VAL A 246 2.11 -2.71 -12.44
CA VAL A 246 2.52 -2.83 -11.03
C VAL A 246 2.39 -4.26 -10.56
N THR A 247 3.40 -4.73 -9.86
CA THR A 247 3.32 -5.95 -9.04
C THR A 247 3.85 -5.71 -7.64
N ILE A 248 3.07 -6.15 -6.65
CA ILE A 248 3.53 -6.36 -5.28
C ILE A 248 3.29 -7.82 -4.96
N GLN A 249 4.37 -8.58 -4.73
CA GLN A 249 4.29 -9.99 -4.40
C GLN A 249 5.13 -10.34 -3.17
N ASN A 250 4.72 -11.38 -2.43
CA ASN A 250 5.45 -11.93 -1.28
C ASN A 250 5.81 -10.88 -0.21
N THR A 251 5.02 -9.83 -0.05
CA THR A 251 5.32 -8.64 0.76
C THR A 251 4.42 -8.58 1.99
N ILE A 252 4.97 -8.16 3.12
CA ILE A 252 4.22 -7.89 4.36
C ILE A 252 3.75 -6.43 4.38
N SER A 253 2.47 -6.21 4.68
CA SER A 253 1.89 -4.94 5.11
C SER A 253 1.23 -5.16 6.47
N ALA A 254 1.89 -4.75 7.55
CA ALA A 254 1.41 -5.08 8.89
C ALA A 254 1.61 -3.95 9.90
N LYS A 255 0.75 -3.96 10.93
CA LYS A 255 0.91 -3.13 12.14
C LYS A 255 1.06 -1.63 11.84
N ALA A 256 0.26 -1.10 10.94
CA ALA A 256 0.16 0.34 10.75
C ALA A 256 -0.24 1.03 12.07
N LEU A 257 0.30 2.23 12.32
CA LEU A 257 0.14 2.94 13.58
C LEU A 257 -1.14 3.79 13.60
N ASP A 258 -1.86 3.75 14.70
CA ASP A 258 -3.11 4.47 14.90
C ASP A 258 -2.92 5.90 15.46
N THR A 259 -1.76 6.49 15.26
CA THR A 259 -1.39 7.82 15.76
C THR A 259 -2.38 8.89 15.31
N TYR A 260 -2.85 8.79 14.08
CA TYR A 260 -3.83 9.70 13.49
C TYR A 260 -5.20 9.04 13.26
N ASN A 261 -5.53 7.98 14.02
CA ASN A 261 -6.72 7.17 13.77
C ASN A 261 -6.76 6.63 12.33
N HIS A 262 -5.58 6.24 11.80
CA HIS A 262 -5.36 5.89 10.40
C HIS A 262 -4.37 4.72 10.23
N ALA A 263 -4.54 3.70 11.06
CA ALA A 263 -3.73 2.49 11.05
C ALA A 263 -4.08 1.59 9.85
N PHE A 264 -3.73 2.01 8.64
CA PHE A 264 -4.17 1.34 7.42
C PHE A 264 -3.07 0.55 6.72
N GLY A 265 -3.48 -0.55 6.08
CA GLY A 265 -2.55 -1.42 5.38
C GLY A 265 -2.05 -0.82 4.07
N SER A 266 -2.96 -0.54 3.13
CA SER A 266 -2.56 -0.15 1.77
C SER A 266 -3.70 0.52 1.01
N THR A 267 -3.35 1.48 0.12
CA THR A 267 -4.19 1.85 -1.02
C THR A 267 -3.50 1.38 -2.31
N LEU A 268 -4.13 0.48 -3.04
CA LEU A 268 -3.56 -0.17 -4.22
C LEU A 268 -4.48 -0.05 -5.43
N GLY A 269 -3.91 -0.23 -6.62
CA GLY A 269 -4.65 -0.19 -7.88
C GLY A 269 -3.77 0.12 -9.08
N GLY A 270 -4.39 0.55 -10.16
CA GLY A 270 -3.71 0.94 -11.39
C GLY A 270 -4.07 0.07 -12.58
N GLU A 271 -3.50 0.39 -13.75
CA GLU A 271 -3.67 -0.37 -14.97
C GLU A 271 -2.64 -1.49 -15.09
N ASN A 272 -3.08 -2.70 -15.40
CA ASN A 272 -2.21 -3.89 -15.46
C ASN A 272 -1.46 -4.13 -14.15
N CYS A 273 -2.20 -4.24 -13.05
CA CYS A 273 -1.65 -4.45 -11.72
C CYS A 273 -1.93 -5.85 -11.18
N ALA A 274 -1.06 -6.34 -10.28
CA ALA A 274 -1.22 -7.59 -9.58
C ALA A 274 -0.65 -7.54 -8.16
N PHE A 275 -1.44 -8.01 -7.19
CA PHE A 275 -1.11 -8.06 -5.78
C PHE A 275 -1.31 -9.49 -5.30
N MET A 276 -0.22 -10.22 -5.07
CA MET A 276 -0.31 -11.66 -4.87
C MET A 276 0.68 -12.21 -3.85
N ARG A 277 0.23 -13.25 -3.14
CA ARG A 277 1.04 -13.94 -2.13
C ARG A 277 1.60 -13.02 -1.05
N ASN A 278 0.84 -11.95 -0.72
CA ASN A 278 1.20 -10.99 0.32
C ASN A 278 0.49 -11.30 1.64
N LEU A 279 0.95 -10.68 2.70
CA LEU A 279 0.34 -10.71 4.02
C LEU A 279 -0.09 -9.31 4.46
N TRP A 280 -1.39 -9.12 4.71
CA TRP A 280 -1.91 -7.99 5.47
C TRP A 280 -2.25 -8.47 6.88
N ALA A 281 -1.59 -7.92 7.91
CA ALA A 281 -1.78 -8.38 9.28
C ALA A 281 -1.90 -7.25 10.29
N SER A 282 -2.95 -7.32 11.11
CA SER A 282 -3.16 -6.40 12.24
C SER A 282 -3.13 -4.92 11.86
N ASN A 283 -3.74 -4.56 10.72
CA ASN A 283 -4.06 -3.19 10.36
C ASN A 283 -5.55 -2.94 10.64
N ALA A 284 -5.91 -1.73 11.05
CA ALA A 284 -7.30 -1.42 11.38
C ALA A 284 -8.22 -1.53 10.16
N GLY A 285 -7.75 -1.17 8.98
CA GLY A 285 -8.49 -1.25 7.72
C GLY A 285 -7.60 -1.14 6.50
N ARG A 286 -8.20 -1.05 5.32
CA ARG A 286 -7.51 -1.00 4.02
C ARG A 286 -6.53 -2.17 3.84
N ASN A 287 -7.08 -3.39 3.83
CA ASN A 287 -6.28 -4.63 3.69
C ASN A 287 -6.56 -5.39 2.36
N PRO A 288 -6.37 -4.75 1.19
CA PRO A 288 -6.13 -3.32 0.93
C PRO A 288 -7.42 -2.51 0.66
N SER A 289 -7.30 -1.18 0.55
CA SER A 289 -8.27 -0.34 -0.14
C SER A 289 -7.92 -0.27 -1.62
N VAL A 290 -8.93 -0.33 -2.49
CA VAL A 290 -8.73 -0.19 -3.93
C VAL A 290 -8.89 1.28 -4.30
N GLY A 291 -7.92 1.84 -4.99
CA GLY A 291 -7.95 3.25 -5.35
C GLY A 291 -9.08 3.59 -6.33
N TRP A 292 -8.87 3.31 -7.58
CA TRP A 292 -9.81 3.55 -8.69
C TRP A 292 -9.18 3.04 -9.99
N ASN A 293 -10.01 2.85 -11.00
CA ASN A 293 -9.59 2.51 -12.36
C ASN A 293 -8.85 1.16 -12.50
N GLY A 294 -8.99 0.55 -13.66
CA GLY A 294 -8.27 -0.66 -14.04
C GLY A 294 -8.80 -1.95 -13.43
N ILE A 295 -8.10 -3.04 -13.72
CA ILE A 295 -8.42 -4.37 -13.20
C ILE A 295 -7.52 -4.65 -12.00
N PHE A 296 -8.13 -4.66 -10.83
CA PHE A 296 -7.48 -4.96 -9.56
C PHE A 296 -7.39 -6.48 -9.36
N ASN A 297 -6.20 -7.04 -9.50
CA ASN A 297 -5.96 -8.47 -9.30
C ASN A 297 -5.40 -8.73 -7.91
N PHE A 298 -6.20 -9.32 -7.04
CA PHE A 298 -5.88 -9.67 -5.66
C PHE A 298 -5.97 -11.19 -5.50
N VAL A 299 -4.80 -11.87 -5.53
CA VAL A 299 -4.73 -13.32 -5.74
C VAL A 299 -3.81 -13.97 -4.71
N ASN A 300 -4.29 -15.03 -4.07
CA ASN A 300 -3.50 -15.85 -3.13
C ASN A 300 -2.85 -15.06 -1.97
N ASN A 301 -3.50 -14.01 -1.49
CA ASN A 301 -3.04 -13.24 -0.33
C ASN A 301 -3.62 -13.78 0.97
N VAL A 302 -3.01 -13.39 2.09
CA VAL A 302 -3.52 -13.61 3.43
C VAL A 302 -3.88 -12.28 4.07
N VAL A 303 -5.10 -12.19 4.60
CA VAL A 303 -5.58 -11.02 5.35
C VAL A 303 -5.95 -11.46 6.76
N TYR A 304 -5.32 -10.88 7.76
CA TYR A 304 -5.44 -11.29 9.15
C TYR A 304 -5.77 -10.12 10.08
N ASN A 305 -6.71 -10.34 11.01
CA ASN A 305 -6.94 -9.52 12.20
C ASN A 305 -7.23 -8.04 11.91
N TRP A 306 -8.14 -7.75 10.96
CA TRP A 306 -8.64 -6.39 10.68
C TRP A 306 -9.59 -5.91 11.79
N VAL A 307 -9.69 -4.59 12.00
CA VAL A 307 -10.55 -3.98 13.02
C VAL A 307 -11.89 -3.55 12.44
N HIS A 308 -11.88 -2.75 11.37
CA HIS A 308 -13.12 -2.21 10.78
C HIS A 308 -13.24 -2.39 9.27
N ARG A 309 -12.17 -2.81 8.59
CA ARG A 309 -12.23 -3.09 7.15
C ARG A 309 -11.19 -4.15 6.76
N SER A 310 -11.62 -5.15 6.01
CA SER A 310 -10.73 -6.00 5.22
C SER A 310 -10.37 -5.27 3.93
N SER A 311 -10.93 -5.66 2.77
CA SER A 311 -10.75 -4.91 1.53
C SER A 311 -11.97 -4.02 1.25
N ASP A 312 -11.72 -2.85 0.66
CA ASP A 312 -12.78 -1.89 0.30
C ASP A 312 -12.36 -1.01 -0.91
N GLY A 313 -13.21 -0.09 -1.30
CA GLY A 313 -12.88 0.99 -2.24
C GLY A 313 -13.28 0.73 -3.69
N GLY A 314 -12.58 1.42 -4.58
CA GLY A 314 -12.91 1.46 -6.01
C GLY A 314 -14.04 2.42 -6.35
N ASP A 315 -14.40 2.44 -7.60
CA ASP A 315 -15.56 3.11 -8.18
C ASP A 315 -16.00 2.35 -9.45
N TYR A 316 -16.89 2.93 -10.24
CA TYR A 316 -17.39 2.31 -11.48
C TYR A 316 -16.31 2.02 -12.54
N THR A 317 -15.12 2.62 -12.41
CA THR A 317 -13.98 2.40 -13.33
C THR A 317 -13.08 1.27 -12.88
N ALA A 318 -13.25 0.76 -11.64
CA ALA A 318 -12.48 -0.35 -11.11
C ALA A 318 -13.21 -1.68 -11.37
N MET A 319 -12.44 -2.70 -11.76
CA MET A 319 -12.89 -4.08 -11.85
C MET A 319 -12.04 -4.93 -10.91
N PHE A 320 -12.66 -5.92 -10.26
CA PHE A 320 -11.99 -6.67 -9.21
C PHE A 320 -11.92 -8.16 -9.54
N ASN A 321 -10.74 -8.73 -9.44
CA ASN A 321 -10.50 -10.16 -9.35
C ASN A 321 -10.03 -10.50 -7.93
N MET A 322 -10.92 -11.04 -7.09
CA MET A 322 -10.64 -11.48 -5.72
C MET A 322 -10.58 -13.01 -5.72
N ILE A 323 -9.38 -13.58 -5.88
CA ILE A 323 -9.21 -14.99 -6.22
C ILE A 323 -8.35 -15.71 -5.18
N ASN A 324 -8.90 -16.78 -4.60
CA ASN A 324 -8.19 -17.73 -3.75
C ASN A 324 -7.35 -17.05 -2.63
N ASN A 325 -7.88 -15.98 -2.02
CA ASN A 325 -7.27 -15.35 -0.86
C ASN A 325 -7.74 -16.04 0.43
N TYR A 326 -6.94 -15.95 1.48
CA TYR A 326 -7.27 -16.48 2.80
C TYR A 326 -7.53 -15.34 3.79
N TYR A 327 -8.74 -15.27 4.30
CA TYR A 327 -9.16 -14.28 5.31
C TYR A 327 -9.28 -14.97 6.67
N LYS A 328 -8.48 -14.51 7.65
CA LYS A 328 -8.44 -15.04 9.00
C LYS A 328 -8.86 -13.97 10.01
N PRO A 329 -10.10 -13.97 10.49
CA PRO A 329 -10.53 -13.09 11.58
C PRO A 329 -9.70 -13.32 12.83
N GLY A 330 -9.06 -12.26 13.34
CA GLY A 330 -8.26 -12.34 14.55
C GLY A 330 -8.98 -11.79 15.79
N PRO A 331 -8.28 -11.67 16.92
CA PRO A 331 -8.86 -11.12 18.16
C PRO A 331 -9.38 -9.69 18.06
N ALA A 332 -8.77 -8.82 17.23
CA ALA A 332 -9.23 -7.45 17.01
C ALA A 332 -10.40 -7.36 16.01
N THR A 333 -10.63 -8.41 15.22
CA THR A 333 -11.74 -8.44 14.27
C THR A 333 -13.06 -8.56 15.02
N PRO A 334 -14.08 -7.75 14.69
CA PRO A 334 -15.42 -7.87 15.28
C PRO A 334 -15.96 -9.29 15.21
N LYS A 335 -16.59 -9.78 16.27
CA LYS A 335 -17.09 -11.17 16.34
C LYS A 335 -18.48 -11.33 15.72
N THR A 336 -19.17 -10.22 15.49
CA THR A 336 -20.54 -10.18 14.93
C THR A 336 -20.67 -9.07 13.90
N GLY A 337 -21.74 -9.12 13.09
CA GLY A 337 -22.04 -8.14 12.07
C GLY A 337 -21.20 -8.32 10.80
N ASN A 338 -21.45 -7.48 9.82
CA ASN A 338 -20.91 -7.62 8.46
C ASN A 338 -19.38 -7.57 8.39
N ILE A 339 -18.75 -6.81 9.30
CA ILE A 339 -17.29 -6.66 9.30
C ILE A 339 -16.57 -7.97 9.65
N SER A 340 -17.20 -8.83 10.49
CA SER A 340 -16.58 -10.08 10.96
C SER A 340 -16.18 -11.05 9.83
N HIS A 341 -16.86 -10.98 8.70
CA HIS A 341 -16.73 -11.91 7.57
C HIS A 341 -16.63 -11.22 6.20
N ARG A 342 -16.23 -9.98 6.19
CA ARG A 342 -16.10 -9.20 4.94
C ARG A 342 -14.88 -9.66 4.14
N ILE A 343 -15.08 -9.98 2.86
CA ILE A 343 -14.00 -10.13 1.88
C ILE A 343 -13.74 -8.78 1.23
N LEU A 344 -14.77 -8.16 0.64
CA LEU A 344 -14.67 -6.89 -0.05
C LEU A 344 -15.92 -6.06 0.18
N LYS A 345 -15.74 -4.77 0.41
CA LYS A 345 -16.79 -3.76 0.34
C LYS A 345 -16.52 -2.85 -0.87
N PRO A 346 -17.07 -3.16 -2.06
CA PRO A 346 -16.95 -2.24 -3.18
C PRO A 346 -17.68 -0.95 -2.86
N GLU A 347 -17.09 0.17 -3.25
CA GLU A 347 -17.60 1.52 -3.00
C GLU A 347 -17.91 2.23 -4.32
N SER A 348 -18.81 3.20 -4.30
CA SER A 348 -19.14 4.05 -5.44
C SER A 348 -18.21 5.26 -5.57
N GLY A 349 -17.08 5.23 -4.90
CA GLY A 349 -16.26 6.40 -4.68
C GLY A 349 -16.98 7.37 -3.73
N ARG A 350 -17.03 8.65 -4.07
CA ARG A 350 -17.71 9.66 -3.25
C ARG A 350 -19.12 10.01 -3.74
N SER A 351 -19.54 9.41 -4.84
CA SER A 351 -20.81 9.80 -5.51
C SER A 351 -22.05 9.18 -4.88
N LYS A 352 -22.01 7.95 -4.38
CA LYS A 352 -23.07 7.24 -3.66
C LYS A 352 -24.43 7.24 -4.38
N LEU A 353 -24.46 7.16 -5.71
CA LEU A 353 -25.69 7.39 -6.46
C LEU A 353 -26.50 6.11 -6.74
N ASN A 354 -25.90 5.10 -7.39
CA ASN A 354 -26.58 3.88 -7.78
C ASN A 354 -25.58 2.77 -8.15
N TYR A 355 -26.06 1.58 -8.45
CA TYR A 355 -25.20 0.43 -8.79
C TYR A 355 -24.24 0.70 -9.96
N LYS A 356 -24.54 1.59 -10.88
CA LYS A 356 -23.68 1.98 -12.01
C LYS A 356 -22.45 2.76 -11.56
N GLN A 357 -22.41 3.23 -10.32
CA GLN A 357 -21.27 3.90 -9.71
C GLN A 357 -20.31 2.94 -9.02
N TYR A 358 -20.63 1.65 -8.98
CA TYR A 358 -19.81 0.60 -8.40
C TYR A 358 -19.03 -0.15 -9.48
N GLY A 359 -17.81 -0.55 -9.14
CA GLY A 359 -17.03 -1.45 -9.97
C GLY A 359 -17.63 -2.85 -10.01
N ARG A 360 -17.26 -3.64 -11.02
CA ARG A 360 -17.70 -5.01 -11.18
C ARG A 360 -16.73 -5.98 -10.52
N VAL A 361 -17.27 -7.02 -9.89
CA VAL A 361 -16.48 -7.91 -9.02
C VAL A 361 -16.61 -9.36 -9.49
N TYR A 362 -15.47 -10.00 -9.71
CA TYR A 362 -15.32 -11.44 -9.71
C TYR A 362 -14.69 -11.86 -8.36
N ALA A 363 -15.37 -12.71 -7.62
CA ALA A 363 -14.87 -13.24 -6.35
C ALA A 363 -15.14 -14.74 -6.30
N ASN A 364 -14.06 -15.53 -6.18
CA ASN A 364 -14.17 -16.98 -6.16
C ASN A 364 -12.98 -17.64 -5.43
N GLY A 365 -13.26 -18.76 -4.75
CA GLY A 365 -12.26 -19.57 -4.10
C GLY A 365 -11.60 -18.94 -2.85
N ASN A 366 -12.09 -17.78 -2.39
CA ASN A 366 -11.59 -17.17 -1.17
C ASN A 366 -12.09 -17.95 0.05
N VAL A 367 -11.18 -18.22 0.97
CA VAL A 367 -11.49 -18.82 2.28
C VAL A 367 -11.73 -17.72 3.31
N MET A 368 -12.86 -17.82 4.02
CA MET A 368 -13.16 -17.00 5.20
C MET A 368 -13.18 -17.94 6.42
N GLU A 369 -12.09 -17.95 7.18
CA GLU A 369 -11.92 -18.82 8.34
C GLU A 369 -13.05 -18.61 9.37
N GLY A 370 -13.69 -19.69 9.79
CA GLY A 370 -14.84 -19.63 10.71
C GLY A 370 -16.21 -19.39 10.05
N PHE A 371 -16.25 -19.17 8.72
CA PHE A 371 -17.49 -18.92 7.98
C PHE A 371 -17.58 -19.81 6.74
N PRO A 372 -17.99 -21.10 6.92
CA PRO A 372 -17.99 -22.09 5.82
C PRO A 372 -18.92 -21.73 4.67
N GLU A 373 -20.05 -21.08 4.93
CA GLU A 373 -20.99 -20.65 3.87
C GLU A 373 -20.37 -19.62 2.94
N ILE A 374 -19.59 -18.66 3.50
CA ILE A 374 -18.88 -17.64 2.72
C ILE A 374 -17.70 -18.26 1.96
N THR A 375 -17.03 -19.24 2.57
CA THR A 375 -15.96 -20.00 1.89
C THR A 375 -16.52 -20.79 0.70
N LYS A 376 -17.72 -21.37 0.84
CA LYS A 376 -18.38 -22.11 -0.22
C LYS A 376 -18.87 -21.20 -1.37
N ASP A 377 -19.43 -20.04 -1.02
CA ASP A 377 -19.86 -19.00 -1.96
C ASP A 377 -19.50 -17.63 -1.41
N ASN A 378 -18.48 -17.00 -1.98
CA ASN A 378 -18.01 -15.69 -1.51
C ASN A 378 -19.09 -14.59 -1.58
N TRP A 379 -20.14 -14.82 -2.38
CA TRP A 379 -21.26 -13.88 -2.51
C TRP A 379 -22.35 -14.09 -1.45
N ALA A 380 -22.28 -15.16 -0.66
CA ALA A 380 -23.19 -15.40 0.47
C ALA A 380 -22.92 -14.50 1.70
N GLY A 381 -22.43 -13.28 1.49
CA GLY A 381 -22.15 -12.29 2.53
C GLY A 381 -20.71 -11.81 2.61
N GLY A 382 -19.78 -12.37 1.83
CA GLY A 382 -18.38 -11.92 1.78
C GLY A 382 -18.21 -10.62 0.98
N ILE A 383 -18.96 -10.48 -0.12
CA ILE A 383 -19.01 -9.26 -0.92
C ILE A 383 -20.17 -8.40 -0.43
N GLN A 384 -19.87 -7.22 0.11
CA GLN A 384 -20.84 -6.37 0.81
C GLN A 384 -20.85 -4.99 0.17
N VAL A 385 -21.91 -4.67 -0.56
CA VAL A 385 -22.08 -3.35 -1.16
C VAL A 385 -22.17 -2.28 -0.06
N GLU A 386 -21.73 -1.08 -0.36
CA GLU A 386 -21.83 0.06 0.55
C GLU A 386 -23.29 0.23 1.03
N GLU A 387 -23.47 0.43 2.34
CA GLU A 387 -24.79 0.61 2.93
C GLU A 387 -25.45 1.89 2.41
N GLN A 388 -26.53 1.71 1.68
CA GLN A 388 -27.35 2.78 1.10
C GLN A 388 -28.81 2.41 1.20
N PRO A 389 -29.73 3.37 1.29
CA PRO A 389 -31.14 3.11 1.01
C PRO A 389 -31.26 2.54 -0.42
N ASN A 390 -32.02 1.47 -0.58
CA ASN A 390 -32.32 0.81 -1.87
C ASN A 390 -31.12 0.17 -2.58
N THR A 391 -30.27 -0.54 -1.85
CA THR A 391 -29.19 -1.40 -2.45
C THR A 391 -29.66 -2.80 -2.83
N ASP A 392 -30.94 -3.10 -2.68
CA ASP A 392 -31.52 -4.38 -3.09
C ASP A 392 -31.21 -4.66 -4.57
N GLY A 393 -30.67 -5.84 -4.86
CA GLY A 393 -30.27 -6.23 -6.19
C GLY A 393 -28.93 -5.65 -6.69
N TYR A 394 -28.22 -4.82 -5.93
CA TYR A 394 -26.92 -4.30 -6.35
C TYR A 394 -25.87 -5.40 -6.51
N THR A 395 -25.90 -6.40 -5.63
CA THR A 395 -25.00 -7.55 -5.70
C THR A 395 -25.09 -8.24 -7.06
N GLU A 396 -26.29 -8.52 -7.56
CA GLU A 396 -26.50 -9.14 -8.87
C GLU A 396 -26.01 -8.25 -10.03
N ASN A 397 -26.09 -6.94 -9.91
CA ASN A 397 -25.67 -6.00 -10.94
C ASN A 397 -24.14 -5.84 -11.03
N ILE A 398 -23.43 -6.01 -9.93
CA ILE A 398 -21.97 -5.86 -9.89
C ILE A 398 -21.22 -7.20 -9.99
N ARG A 399 -21.89 -8.32 -9.72
CA ARG A 399 -21.31 -9.66 -9.80
C ARG A 399 -20.93 -10.02 -11.24
N THR A 400 -19.75 -10.63 -11.40
CA THR A 400 -19.36 -11.32 -12.62
C THR A 400 -19.06 -12.78 -12.31
N TYR A 401 -19.33 -13.65 -13.29
CA TYR A 401 -19.15 -15.10 -13.15
C TYR A 401 -17.83 -15.57 -13.77
N GLU A 402 -17.19 -14.72 -14.56
CA GLU A 402 -15.90 -14.96 -15.16
C GLU A 402 -14.90 -13.90 -14.70
N PRO A 403 -13.62 -14.26 -14.49
CA PRO A 403 -12.59 -13.31 -14.13
C PRO A 403 -12.32 -12.33 -15.27
N PHE A 404 -11.97 -11.11 -14.90
CA PHE A 404 -11.43 -10.15 -15.85
C PHE A 404 -10.04 -10.58 -16.31
N ALA A 405 -9.63 -10.13 -17.50
CA ALA A 405 -8.28 -10.38 -18.01
C ALA A 405 -7.22 -9.93 -17.01
N MET A 406 -6.23 -10.75 -16.78
CA MET A 406 -5.17 -10.48 -15.81
C MET A 406 -3.80 -10.79 -16.41
N PRO A 407 -2.72 -10.15 -15.94
CA PRO A 407 -1.37 -10.54 -16.29
C PRO A 407 -1.08 -11.97 -15.80
N TYR A 408 0.02 -12.55 -16.25
CA TYR A 408 0.41 -13.88 -15.79
C TYR A 408 0.59 -13.93 -14.26
N ILE A 409 -0.16 -14.79 -13.61
CA ILE A 409 -0.13 -15.05 -12.16
C ILE A 409 -0.31 -16.56 -11.96
N THR A 410 0.62 -17.17 -11.23
CA THR A 410 0.44 -18.56 -10.74
C THR A 410 -0.59 -18.55 -9.62
N ILE A 411 -1.71 -19.28 -9.85
CA ILE A 411 -2.82 -19.35 -8.91
C ILE A 411 -2.82 -20.73 -8.24
N THR A 412 -2.86 -20.74 -6.91
CA THR A 412 -2.99 -21.95 -6.08
C THR A 412 -4.30 -21.90 -5.29
N SER A 413 -4.65 -22.96 -4.56
CA SER A 413 -5.77 -22.89 -3.62
C SER A 413 -5.50 -21.86 -2.51
N ALA A 414 -6.56 -21.35 -1.87
CA ALA A 414 -6.40 -20.39 -0.77
C ALA A 414 -5.67 -21.01 0.44
N ASN A 415 -5.84 -22.32 0.69
CA ASN A 415 -5.12 -23.01 1.76
C ASN A 415 -3.63 -23.17 1.45
N ASP A 416 -3.29 -23.58 0.22
CA ASP A 416 -1.87 -23.63 -0.20
C ASP A 416 -1.22 -22.23 -0.17
N ALA A 417 -2.00 -21.20 -0.53
CA ALA A 417 -1.56 -19.81 -0.45
C ALA A 417 -1.28 -19.39 1.00
N TYR A 418 -2.13 -19.77 1.95
CA TYR A 418 -1.89 -19.50 3.36
C TYR A 418 -0.57 -20.09 3.84
N ASP A 419 -0.33 -21.37 3.57
CA ASP A 419 0.90 -22.05 3.95
C ASP A 419 2.13 -21.43 3.27
N TYR A 420 2.01 -21.15 1.96
CA TYR A 420 3.08 -20.51 1.19
C TYR A 420 3.44 -19.13 1.73
N VAL A 421 2.44 -18.29 1.98
CA VAL A 421 2.62 -16.93 2.47
C VAL A 421 3.33 -16.93 3.83
N LEU A 422 2.84 -17.70 4.80
CA LEU A 422 3.48 -17.76 6.13
C LEU A 422 4.91 -18.27 6.09
N LYS A 423 5.24 -19.11 5.11
CA LYS A 423 6.60 -19.63 4.95
C LYS A 423 7.54 -18.62 4.26
N ASN A 424 7.06 -17.86 3.27
CA ASN A 424 7.93 -17.18 2.32
C ASN A 424 7.85 -15.65 2.35
N VAL A 425 6.78 -15.05 2.94
CA VAL A 425 6.52 -13.61 2.87
C VAL A 425 7.55 -12.75 3.61
N GLY A 426 7.71 -11.51 3.16
CA GLY A 426 8.57 -10.52 3.78
C GLY A 426 10.02 -10.56 3.31
N ALA A 427 10.84 -9.71 3.87
CA ALA A 427 12.27 -9.62 3.57
C ALA A 427 13.02 -10.81 4.21
N ASN A 428 12.94 -11.97 3.56
CA ASN A 428 13.42 -13.25 4.08
C ASN A 428 14.83 -13.65 3.59
N ILE A 429 15.49 -12.80 2.83
CA ILE A 429 16.90 -12.94 2.44
C ILE A 429 17.62 -11.63 2.78
N PRO A 430 18.75 -11.69 3.54
CA PRO A 430 19.48 -12.89 3.97
C PRO A 430 18.74 -13.76 4.99
N CYS A 431 17.93 -13.16 5.87
CA CYS A 431 17.04 -13.88 6.78
C CYS A 431 15.82 -13.02 7.10
N ARG A 432 14.75 -13.64 7.58
CA ARG A 432 13.64 -12.92 8.18
C ARG A 432 14.08 -12.43 9.57
N ASP A 433 13.83 -11.16 9.89
CA ASP A 433 14.19 -10.64 11.20
C ASP A 433 13.10 -10.94 12.26
N ILE A 434 13.42 -10.63 13.51
CA ILE A 434 12.55 -10.92 14.67
C ILE A 434 11.17 -10.26 14.56
N VAL A 435 11.07 -9.08 13.91
CA VAL A 435 9.79 -8.38 13.74
C VAL A 435 8.90 -9.13 12.77
N ASP A 436 9.43 -9.52 11.62
CA ASP A 436 8.69 -10.27 10.60
C ASP A 436 8.36 -11.69 11.09
N GLU A 437 9.28 -12.35 11.81
CA GLU A 437 9.02 -13.65 12.45
C GLU A 437 7.85 -13.55 13.43
N ARG A 438 7.85 -12.53 14.30
CA ARG A 438 6.76 -12.28 15.23
C ARG A 438 5.42 -12.05 14.51
N ILE A 439 5.41 -11.25 13.44
CA ILE A 439 4.18 -11.00 12.66
C ILE A 439 3.63 -12.30 12.08
N VAL A 440 4.48 -13.13 11.50
CA VAL A 440 4.06 -14.42 10.92
C VAL A 440 3.58 -15.38 12.01
N ASP A 441 4.26 -15.42 13.17
CA ASP A 441 3.87 -16.27 14.29
C ASP A 441 2.53 -15.85 14.91
N GLU A 442 2.27 -14.53 15.02
CA GLU A 442 0.96 -14.01 15.43
C GLU A 442 -0.17 -14.49 14.52
N VAL A 443 0.06 -14.53 13.20
CA VAL A 443 -0.92 -15.07 12.26
C VAL A 443 -1.14 -16.57 12.48
N ARG A 444 -0.05 -17.33 12.66
CA ARG A 444 -0.08 -18.77 12.85
C ARG A 444 -0.80 -19.14 14.14
N THR A 445 -0.43 -18.51 15.23
CA THR A 445 -0.96 -18.81 16.59
C THR A 445 -2.30 -18.15 16.88
N ASN A 446 -2.72 -17.18 16.06
CA ASN A 446 -3.87 -16.31 16.30
C ASN A 446 -3.75 -15.52 17.63
N GLN A 447 -2.54 -15.09 17.97
CA GLN A 447 -2.24 -14.32 19.19
C GLN A 447 -1.56 -12.99 18.81
N PRO A 448 -2.28 -12.06 18.19
CA PRO A 448 -1.68 -10.80 17.76
C PRO A 448 -1.53 -9.86 18.94
N TYR A 449 -0.45 -9.11 18.93
CA TYR A 449 -0.31 -7.90 19.70
C TYR A 449 -0.71 -6.71 18.81
N TYR A 450 -1.94 -6.22 18.95
CA TYR A 450 -2.41 -5.03 18.24
C TYR A 450 -2.14 -3.80 19.09
N GLU A 451 -1.19 -3.00 18.65
CA GLU A 451 -0.85 -1.73 19.28
C GLU A 451 -1.38 -0.56 18.47
N LYS A 452 -1.96 0.42 19.14
CA LYS A 452 -2.41 1.67 18.53
C LYS A 452 -1.27 2.64 18.28
N LYS A 453 -0.16 2.46 19.02
CA LYS A 453 1.04 3.29 18.92
C LYS A 453 2.28 2.43 18.99
N LEU A 454 3.32 2.85 18.29
CA LEU A 454 4.61 2.23 18.38
C LEU A 454 5.22 2.46 19.77
N PRO A 455 5.73 1.44 20.46
CA PRO A 455 6.55 1.60 21.66
C PRO A 455 7.77 2.50 21.36
N LYS A 456 8.27 3.20 22.39
CA LYS A 456 9.44 4.09 22.21
C LYS A 456 10.71 3.37 21.76
N ASP A 457 10.80 2.10 22.07
CA ASP A 457 11.92 1.20 21.80
C ASP A 457 11.63 0.17 20.70
N ALA A 458 10.61 0.39 19.90
CA ALA A 458 10.19 -0.55 18.85
C ALA A 458 11.30 -0.88 17.84
N TYR A 459 12.30 -0.04 17.70
CA TYR A 459 13.49 -0.32 16.89
C TYR A 459 14.56 -1.13 17.64
N GLY A 460 14.43 -1.30 18.94
CA GLY A 460 15.36 -2.11 19.76
C GLY A 460 15.23 -3.62 19.53
N ASP A 461 14.20 -4.04 18.82
CA ASP A 461 13.96 -5.43 18.45
C ASP A 461 14.70 -5.86 17.16
N LEU A 462 15.50 -4.99 16.55
CA LEU A 462 16.23 -5.24 15.30
C LEU A 462 17.70 -5.58 15.53
#